data_9b4510524a32847ed161a663381e041d
#
_entry.id   9b4510524a32847ed161a663381e041d
#
_cell.length_a   1.000
_cell.length_b   1.000
_cell.length_c   1.000
_cell.angle_alpha   90.00
_cell.angle_beta   90.00
_cell.angle_gamma   90.00
#
_symmetry.space_group_name_H-M   'P 1'
#
loop_
_entity.id
_entity.type
_entity.pdbx_description
1 polymer ?
#
loop_
_entity_poly.entity_id
_entity_poly.type
_entity_poly.pdbx_seq_one_letter_code
_entity_poly.pdbx_strand_id
1 'polypeptide(L)'
;MSLPTVVTLGDVARRAGVSLATASRVLNGSTRRVNEDLRVVVLKAAHELGYTPNLHAQAVARGTSSTVGLVMHDIADPYFSAIASGVMRVADERGLIVTLGTTSRNPNRELQYVAMMRAQRARAVILAGTRTADREQTERLAAEVTAFRRSGGRVACVSQHKLPADTVLPENRAGARELAVKLAELGHRRFGVLAGPRPLLTARDRLAGFKAGLAEKGLELAPDAVVEGPFTRDGGYEAARELVARGLGVTCVFAVNDVMAVGAMAACRDEGVDVPRDLSIAGFDDIQTLRDLVPPLTTVRLPLEEMGVRAAELALELDAPDKDRLVRVRGEVVLRESTRRVRG
;
A
#
# COMPACT_ATOMS: atom_id res chain seq x y z
N MET A 1 42.32 5.34 -19.40
CA MET A 1 41.94 5.42 -17.95
C MET A 1 41.54 4.04 -17.49
N SER A 2 42.36 3.38 -16.65
CA SER A 2 41.97 2.10 -16.03
C SER A 2 40.84 2.37 -15.06
N LEU A 3 39.79 1.55 -15.13
CA LEU A 3 38.67 1.58 -14.14
C LEU A 3 39.28 1.41 -12.74
N PRO A 4 38.78 2.14 -11.73
CA PRO A 4 39.25 1.98 -10.37
C PRO A 4 38.99 0.53 -9.92
N THR A 5 40.04 -0.13 -9.46
CA THR A 5 39.95 -1.52 -8.98
C THR A 5 39.08 -1.54 -7.73
N VAL A 6 37.95 -2.23 -7.79
CA VAL A 6 37.02 -2.36 -6.64
C VAL A 6 37.75 -3.13 -5.53
N VAL A 7 37.92 -2.50 -4.37
CA VAL A 7 38.54 -3.12 -3.19
C VAL A 7 37.68 -4.32 -2.73
N THR A 8 38.32 -5.45 -2.55
CA THR A 8 37.69 -6.70 -2.16
C THR A 8 37.94 -7.03 -0.68
N LEU A 9 37.11 -7.95 -0.13
CA LEU A 9 37.34 -8.50 1.22
C LEU A 9 38.72 -9.14 1.34
N GLY A 10 39.24 -9.72 0.24
CA GLY A 10 40.60 -10.28 0.20
C GLY A 10 41.70 -9.24 0.39
N ASP A 11 41.50 -8.04 -0.13
CA ASP A 11 42.46 -6.94 0.03
C ASP A 11 42.48 -6.44 1.47
N VAL A 12 41.29 -6.36 2.12
CA VAL A 12 41.16 -6.04 3.56
C VAL A 12 41.85 -7.10 4.41
N ALA A 13 41.61 -8.38 4.15
CA ALA A 13 42.24 -9.48 4.89
C ALA A 13 43.75 -9.45 4.77
N ARG A 14 44.31 -9.20 3.56
CA ARG A 14 45.73 -9.07 3.29
C ARG A 14 46.33 -7.85 4.00
N ARG A 15 45.66 -6.70 3.95
CA ARG A 15 46.08 -5.45 4.62
C ARG A 15 46.09 -5.58 6.12
N ALA A 16 45.11 -6.31 6.71
CA ALA A 16 44.99 -6.55 8.13
C ALA A 16 45.84 -7.71 8.66
N GLY A 17 46.50 -8.48 7.80
CA GLY A 17 47.32 -9.65 8.20
C GLY A 17 46.50 -10.79 8.77
N VAL A 18 45.21 -10.95 8.37
CA VAL A 18 44.31 -11.98 8.89
C VAL A 18 43.82 -12.90 7.77
N SER A 19 43.21 -14.04 8.15
CA SER A 19 42.52 -14.89 7.17
C SER A 19 41.27 -14.20 6.58
N LEU A 20 40.88 -14.56 5.35
CA LEU A 20 39.63 -14.11 4.74
C LEU A 20 38.42 -14.40 5.61
N ALA A 21 38.42 -15.56 6.27
CA ALA A 21 37.37 -15.95 7.21
C ALA A 21 37.29 -15.02 8.46
N THR A 22 38.45 -14.56 8.97
CA THR A 22 38.52 -13.64 10.10
C THR A 22 38.02 -12.25 9.67
N ALA A 23 38.48 -11.72 8.54
CA ALA A 23 38.02 -10.45 7.99
C ALA A 23 36.48 -10.49 7.74
N SER A 24 35.98 -11.59 7.15
CA SER A 24 34.55 -11.79 6.91
C SER A 24 33.74 -11.79 8.23
N ARG A 25 34.22 -12.46 9.27
CA ARG A 25 33.51 -12.49 10.57
C ARG A 25 33.44 -11.11 11.21
N VAL A 26 34.50 -10.33 11.14
CA VAL A 26 34.54 -8.97 11.70
C VAL A 26 33.61 -8.05 10.96
N LEU A 27 33.64 -8.03 9.63
CA LEU A 27 32.91 -7.09 8.79
C LEU A 27 31.43 -7.47 8.58
N ASN A 28 31.10 -8.77 8.75
CA ASN A 28 29.75 -9.28 8.48
C ASN A 28 28.95 -9.61 9.74
N GLY A 29 29.45 -9.30 10.94
CA GLY A 29 28.73 -9.47 12.19
C GLY A 29 28.44 -10.93 12.58
N SER A 30 29.49 -11.78 12.64
CA SER A 30 29.35 -13.17 13.07
C SER A 30 29.07 -13.28 14.58
N THR A 31 28.25 -14.28 14.98
CA THR A 31 28.01 -14.64 16.37
C THR A 31 29.24 -15.28 17.07
N ARG A 32 30.24 -15.71 16.29
CA ARG A 32 31.52 -16.23 16.87
C ARG A 32 32.38 -15.06 17.31
N ARG A 33 32.79 -15.06 18.57
CA ARG A 33 33.69 -14.05 19.14
C ARG A 33 35.00 -14.02 18.34
N VAL A 34 35.34 -12.83 17.86
CA VAL A 34 36.66 -12.51 17.33
C VAL A 34 37.39 -11.70 18.40
N ASN A 35 38.71 -11.93 18.56
CA ASN A 35 39.54 -11.14 19.47
C ASN A 35 39.40 -9.65 19.13
N GLU A 36 39.22 -8.80 20.14
CA GLU A 36 38.96 -7.37 19.95
C GLU A 36 40.12 -6.65 19.23
N ASP A 37 41.39 -7.06 19.49
CA ASP A 37 42.56 -6.52 18.81
C ASP A 37 42.50 -6.79 17.32
N LEU A 38 42.12 -8.00 16.87
CA LEU A 38 41.94 -8.36 15.48
C LEU A 38 40.78 -7.60 14.86
N ARG A 39 39.73 -7.34 15.64
CA ARG A 39 38.59 -6.54 15.17
C ARG A 39 39.01 -5.11 14.83
N VAL A 40 39.75 -4.46 15.72
CA VAL A 40 40.27 -3.10 15.52
C VAL A 40 41.13 -3.03 14.27
N VAL A 41 42.06 -3.98 14.09
CA VAL A 41 42.96 -4.02 12.93
C VAL A 41 42.21 -4.19 11.62
N VAL A 42 41.18 -5.08 11.57
CA VAL A 42 40.37 -5.30 10.38
C VAL A 42 39.51 -4.09 10.03
N LEU A 43 38.87 -3.45 11.02
CA LEU A 43 38.06 -2.24 10.81
C LEU A 43 38.93 -1.09 10.31
N LYS A 44 40.13 -0.91 10.86
CA LYS A 44 41.10 0.08 10.40
C LYS A 44 41.52 -0.16 8.94
N ALA A 45 41.88 -1.40 8.61
CA ALA A 45 42.25 -1.76 7.23
C ALA A 45 41.10 -1.54 6.24
N ALA A 46 39.86 -1.87 6.61
CA ALA A 46 38.68 -1.63 5.80
C ALA A 46 38.45 -0.13 5.54
N HIS A 47 38.57 0.68 6.58
CA HIS A 47 38.45 2.14 6.47
C HIS A 47 39.55 2.76 5.60
N GLU A 48 40.83 2.38 5.82
CA GLU A 48 41.96 2.86 5.03
C GLU A 48 41.84 2.54 3.55
N LEU A 49 41.28 1.38 3.20
CA LEU A 49 41.09 0.95 1.81
C LEU A 49 39.78 1.46 1.19
N GLY A 50 38.91 2.12 1.96
CA GLY A 50 37.58 2.50 1.50
C GLY A 50 36.71 1.29 1.16
N TYR A 51 36.90 0.15 1.85
CA TYR A 51 36.14 -1.05 1.59
C TYR A 51 34.69 -0.91 2.02
N THR A 52 33.77 -1.13 1.09
CA THR A 52 32.35 -1.25 1.38
C THR A 52 31.92 -2.72 1.21
N PRO A 53 31.29 -3.34 2.23
CA PRO A 53 30.80 -4.70 2.13
C PRO A 53 29.84 -4.88 0.94
N ASN A 54 30.07 -5.90 0.13
CA ASN A 54 29.15 -6.23 -0.96
C ASN A 54 27.91 -6.96 -0.39
N LEU A 55 26.79 -6.26 -0.31
CA LEU A 55 25.54 -6.78 0.24
C LEU A 55 25.01 -8.00 -0.54
N HIS A 56 25.26 -8.08 -1.86
CA HIS A 56 24.89 -9.25 -2.65
C HIS A 56 25.72 -10.48 -2.27
N ALA A 57 27.03 -10.31 -2.07
CA ALA A 57 27.89 -11.42 -1.60
C ALA A 57 27.48 -11.89 -0.19
N GLN A 58 27.10 -10.96 0.67
CA GLN A 58 26.59 -11.29 2.01
C GLN A 58 25.24 -12.03 1.94
N ALA A 59 24.32 -11.59 1.08
CA ALA A 59 23.03 -12.24 0.86
C ALA A 59 23.19 -13.69 0.38
N VAL A 60 24.16 -13.94 -0.53
CA VAL A 60 24.52 -15.30 -0.97
C VAL A 60 25.06 -16.14 0.18
N ALA A 61 25.97 -15.59 0.98
CA ALA A 61 26.56 -16.31 2.12
C ALA A 61 25.58 -16.60 3.26
N ARG A 62 24.59 -15.73 3.47
CA ARG A 62 23.56 -15.86 4.52
C ARG A 62 22.30 -16.56 4.05
N GLY A 63 22.12 -16.78 2.75
CA GLY A 63 20.91 -17.29 2.12
C GLY A 63 19.77 -16.28 1.98
N THR A 64 19.85 -15.11 2.64
CA THR A 64 18.85 -14.02 2.56
C THR A 64 19.53 -12.65 2.55
N SER A 65 18.94 -11.67 1.86
CA SER A 65 19.40 -10.28 1.90
C SER A 65 18.81 -9.50 3.07
N SER A 66 19.34 -8.31 3.33
CA SER A 66 18.75 -7.32 4.25
C SER A 66 17.67 -6.46 3.58
N THR A 67 17.12 -6.91 2.45
CA THR A 67 16.17 -6.14 1.64
C THR A 67 14.75 -6.66 1.79
N VAL A 68 13.81 -5.74 1.94
CA VAL A 68 12.36 -5.97 1.85
C VAL A 68 11.85 -5.25 0.62
N GLY A 69 11.14 -5.96 -0.26
CA GLY A 69 10.44 -5.36 -1.39
C GLY A 69 9.07 -4.84 -0.94
N LEU A 70 8.76 -3.59 -1.25
CA LEU A 70 7.41 -3.04 -1.13
C LEU A 70 6.92 -2.64 -2.50
N VAL A 71 5.92 -3.36 -3.01
CA VAL A 71 5.32 -3.14 -4.32
C VAL A 71 3.93 -2.54 -4.13
N MET A 72 3.71 -1.37 -4.72
CA MET A 72 2.45 -0.63 -4.61
C MET A 72 2.02 -0.06 -5.96
N HIS A 73 0.79 0.46 -6.04
CA HIS A 73 0.33 1.00 -7.32
C HIS A 73 0.93 2.36 -7.64
N ASP A 74 0.95 3.27 -6.67
CA ASP A 74 1.42 4.65 -6.89
C ASP A 74 1.94 5.25 -5.59
N ILE A 75 3.20 5.70 -5.58
CA ILE A 75 3.81 6.34 -4.41
C ILE A 75 3.28 7.77 -4.17
N ALA A 76 2.75 8.41 -5.22
CA ALA A 76 2.18 9.74 -5.11
C ALA A 76 0.79 9.75 -4.46
N ASP A 77 0.11 8.61 -4.41
CA ASP A 77 -1.17 8.47 -3.72
C ASP A 77 -0.93 8.37 -2.19
N PRO A 78 -1.45 9.32 -1.37
CA PRO A 78 -1.26 9.34 0.08
C PRO A 78 -1.71 8.05 0.79
N TYR A 79 -2.64 7.29 0.22
CA TYR A 79 -3.02 5.97 0.71
C TYR A 79 -1.82 5.02 0.77
N PHE A 80 -1.06 4.93 -0.32
CA PHE A 80 0.09 4.03 -0.39
C PHE A 80 1.30 4.55 0.37
N SER A 81 1.52 5.88 0.38
CA SER A 81 2.63 6.46 1.13
C SER A 81 2.46 6.30 2.64
N ALA A 82 1.23 6.36 3.17
CA ALA A 82 0.96 6.09 4.57
C ALA A 82 1.22 4.61 4.94
N ILE A 83 0.82 3.66 4.08
CA ILE A 83 1.15 2.23 4.27
C ILE A 83 2.67 2.03 4.22
N ALA A 84 3.35 2.69 3.26
CA ALA A 84 4.81 2.61 3.13
C ALA A 84 5.52 3.10 4.40
N SER A 85 5.06 4.18 5.02
CA SER A 85 5.61 4.68 6.29
C SER A 85 5.58 3.61 7.39
N GLY A 86 4.46 2.88 7.52
CA GLY A 86 4.36 1.77 8.48
C GLY A 86 5.33 0.62 8.19
N VAL A 87 5.46 0.25 6.91
CA VAL A 87 6.41 -0.79 6.49
C VAL A 87 7.85 -0.37 6.75
N MET A 88 8.20 0.87 6.40
CA MET A 88 9.56 1.43 6.58
C MET A 88 9.95 1.47 8.05
N ARG A 89 9.03 1.85 8.94
CA ARG A 89 9.27 1.88 10.38
C ARG A 89 9.69 0.51 10.91
N VAL A 90 8.94 -0.54 10.58
CA VAL A 90 9.25 -1.92 11.03
C VAL A 90 10.55 -2.45 10.41
N ALA A 91 10.82 -2.10 9.15
CA ALA A 91 12.06 -2.48 8.48
C ALA A 91 13.28 -1.80 9.12
N ASP A 92 13.19 -0.52 9.43
CA ASP A 92 14.25 0.27 10.08
C ASP A 92 14.59 -0.26 11.47
N GLU A 93 13.59 -0.54 12.32
CA GLU A 93 13.75 -1.17 13.62
C GLU A 93 14.51 -2.52 13.56
N ARG A 94 14.48 -3.20 12.42
CA ARG A 94 15.14 -4.49 12.16
C ARG A 94 16.42 -4.36 11.33
N GLY A 95 16.87 -3.15 11.06
CA GLY A 95 18.07 -2.87 10.23
C GLY A 95 17.93 -3.38 8.80
N LEU A 96 16.73 -3.32 8.22
CA LEU A 96 16.42 -3.75 6.87
C LEU A 96 16.21 -2.54 5.95
N ILE A 97 16.53 -2.71 4.67
CA ILE A 97 16.34 -1.70 3.64
C ILE A 97 15.06 -2.02 2.85
N VAL A 98 14.20 -1.04 2.66
CA VAL A 98 13.01 -1.18 1.82
C VAL A 98 13.31 -0.72 0.40
N THR A 99 13.10 -1.60 -0.57
CA THR A 99 13.12 -1.27 -2.00
C THR A 99 11.68 -1.10 -2.48
N LEU A 100 11.37 0.10 -3.00
CA LEU A 100 10.05 0.44 -3.50
C LEU A 100 9.91 0.09 -4.98
N GLY A 101 8.78 -0.51 -5.35
CA GLY A 101 8.34 -0.72 -6.71
C GLY A 101 6.94 -0.12 -6.94
N THR A 102 6.78 0.68 -7.99
CA THR A 102 5.48 1.24 -8.37
C THR A 102 4.97 0.62 -9.66
N THR A 103 3.75 0.07 -9.62
CA THR A 103 3.21 -0.66 -10.76
C THR A 103 2.38 0.19 -11.70
N SER A 104 1.94 1.39 -11.28
CA SER A 104 0.96 2.21 -12.01
C SER A 104 -0.28 1.40 -12.42
N ARG A 105 -0.70 0.48 -11.57
CA ARG A 105 -1.80 -0.49 -11.77
C ARG A 105 -1.61 -1.44 -12.97
N ASN A 106 -0.36 -1.59 -13.45
CA ASN A 106 -0.02 -2.58 -14.46
C ASN A 106 0.31 -3.93 -13.79
N PRO A 107 -0.51 -4.98 -13.98
CA PRO A 107 -0.33 -6.26 -13.29
C PRO A 107 0.94 -7.00 -13.74
N ASN A 108 1.41 -6.78 -14.96
CA ASN A 108 2.68 -7.37 -15.41
C ASN A 108 3.89 -6.79 -14.68
N ARG A 109 3.84 -5.52 -14.29
CA ARG A 109 4.90 -4.91 -13.45
C ARG A 109 4.94 -5.52 -12.05
N GLU A 110 3.78 -5.79 -11.46
CA GLU A 110 3.70 -6.43 -10.14
C GLU A 110 4.40 -7.81 -10.17
N LEU A 111 4.08 -8.64 -11.19
CA LEU A 111 4.74 -9.92 -11.42
C LEU A 111 6.26 -9.77 -11.57
N GLN A 112 6.70 -8.81 -12.41
CA GLN A 112 8.13 -8.54 -12.65
C GLN A 112 8.86 -8.14 -11.37
N TYR A 113 8.26 -7.31 -10.52
CA TYR A 113 8.87 -6.90 -9.25
C TYR A 113 9.02 -8.09 -8.29
N VAL A 114 8.02 -8.96 -8.17
CA VAL A 114 8.14 -10.17 -7.33
C VAL A 114 9.26 -11.08 -7.84
N ALA A 115 9.33 -11.31 -9.16
CA ALA A 115 10.40 -12.10 -9.78
C ALA A 115 11.79 -11.48 -9.55
N MET A 116 11.91 -10.16 -9.69
CA MET A 116 13.17 -9.43 -9.43
C MET A 116 13.59 -9.55 -7.96
N MET A 117 12.67 -9.37 -7.01
CA MET A 117 12.93 -9.53 -5.58
C MET A 117 13.36 -10.96 -5.25
N ARG A 118 12.77 -11.96 -5.91
CA ARG A 118 13.21 -13.37 -5.79
C ARG A 118 14.64 -13.56 -6.29
N ALA A 119 14.97 -13.01 -7.45
CA ALA A 119 16.33 -13.08 -8.01
C ALA A 119 17.37 -12.39 -7.09
N GLN A 120 16.99 -11.30 -6.43
CA GLN A 120 17.82 -10.59 -5.45
C GLN A 120 17.84 -11.23 -4.06
N ARG A 121 17.16 -12.37 -3.88
CA ARG A 121 17.00 -13.04 -2.58
C ARG A 121 16.47 -12.11 -1.48
N ALA A 122 15.53 -11.23 -1.83
CA ALA A 122 14.89 -10.37 -0.85
C ALA A 122 14.29 -11.21 0.28
N ARG A 123 14.40 -10.71 1.51
CA ARG A 123 13.91 -11.40 2.71
C ARG A 123 12.40 -11.55 2.71
N ALA A 124 11.72 -10.49 2.27
CA ALA A 124 10.27 -10.47 2.16
C ALA A 124 9.82 -9.56 1.02
N VAL A 125 8.58 -9.76 0.57
CA VAL A 125 7.87 -8.87 -0.35
C VAL A 125 6.51 -8.53 0.25
N ILE A 126 6.18 -7.24 0.25
CA ILE A 126 4.87 -6.73 0.66
C ILE A 126 4.19 -6.18 -0.59
N LEU A 127 2.99 -6.67 -0.89
CA LEU A 127 2.18 -6.24 -2.03
C LEU A 127 1.02 -5.39 -1.52
N ALA A 128 1.10 -4.07 -1.73
CA ALA A 128 0.05 -3.13 -1.34
C ALA A 128 -0.75 -2.70 -2.58
N GLY A 129 -2.03 -3.11 -2.64
CA GLY A 129 -2.88 -2.71 -3.74
C GLY A 129 -4.08 -3.63 -3.99
N THR A 130 -5.05 -3.11 -4.71
CA THR A 130 -6.27 -3.85 -5.04
C THR A 130 -5.98 -5.02 -5.96
N ARG A 131 -6.70 -6.11 -5.76
CA ARG A 131 -6.73 -7.23 -6.73
C ARG A 131 -7.73 -6.94 -7.84
N THR A 132 -7.55 -7.62 -8.95
CA THR A 132 -8.45 -7.53 -10.10
C THR A 132 -9.41 -8.72 -10.15
N ALA A 133 -10.48 -8.59 -10.95
CA ALA A 133 -11.37 -9.69 -11.24
C ALA A 133 -10.80 -10.67 -12.29
N ASP A 134 -9.66 -10.33 -12.88
CA ASP A 134 -8.98 -11.19 -13.85
C ASP A 134 -8.34 -12.39 -13.15
N ARG A 135 -8.86 -13.58 -13.48
CA ARG A 135 -8.44 -14.84 -12.89
C ARG A 135 -7.04 -15.25 -13.38
N GLU A 136 -6.76 -15.10 -14.66
CA GLU A 136 -5.47 -15.47 -15.24
C GLU A 136 -4.32 -14.66 -14.63
N GLN A 137 -4.51 -13.33 -14.51
CA GLN A 137 -3.53 -12.46 -13.85
C GLN A 137 -3.31 -12.86 -12.39
N THR A 138 -4.39 -13.19 -11.68
CA THR A 138 -4.31 -13.62 -10.28
C THR A 138 -3.55 -14.93 -10.15
N GLU A 139 -3.80 -15.91 -11.01
CA GLU A 139 -3.12 -17.22 -11.01
C GLU A 139 -1.62 -17.06 -11.35
N ARG A 140 -1.27 -16.24 -12.33
CA ARG A 140 0.14 -15.95 -12.68
C ARG A 140 0.89 -15.32 -11.51
N LEU A 141 0.30 -14.34 -10.84
CA LEU A 141 0.92 -13.70 -9.67
C LEU A 141 1.01 -14.68 -8.48
N ALA A 142 -0.02 -15.50 -8.25
CA ALA A 142 -0.01 -16.53 -7.22
C ALA A 142 1.10 -17.58 -7.42
N ALA A 143 1.37 -17.95 -8.67
CA ALA A 143 2.48 -18.84 -9.02
C ALA A 143 3.85 -18.22 -8.66
N GLU A 144 4.06 -16.94 -8.99
CA GLU A 144 5.31 -16.23 -8.67
C GLU A 144 5.48 -16.00 -7.15
N VAL A 145 4.40 -15.65 -6.44
CA VAL A 145 4.38 -15.58 -4.97
C VAL A 145 4.78 -16.93 -4.35
N THR A 146 4.24 -18.03 -4.89
CA THR A 146 4.59 -19.38 -4.45
C THR A 146 6.07 -19.69 -4.72
N ALA A 147 6.59 -19.31 -5.88
CA ALA A 147 8.00 -19.49 -6.23
C ALA A 147 8.93 -18.68 -5.31
N PHE A 148 8.54 -17.44 -4.98
CA PHE A 148 9.26 -16.60 -4.01
C PHE A 148 9.31 -17.25 -2.63
N ARG A 149 8.19 -17.75 -2.13
CA ARG A 149 8.11 -18.45 -0.82
C ARG A 149 8.95 -19.72 -0.79
N ARG A 150 8.95 -20.53 -1.88
CA ARG A 150 9.78 -21.73 -2.01
C ARG A 150 11.29 -21.41 -2.01
N SER A 151 11.69 -20.22 -2.42
CA SER A 151 13.09 -19.77 -2.32
C SER A 151 13.51 -19.26 -0.94
N GLY A 152 12.64 -19.39 0.07
CA GLY A 152 12.88 -18.99 1.46
C GLY A 152 12.44 -17.56 1.81
N GLY A 153 11.86 -16.83 0.85
CA GLY A 153 11.29 -15.51 1.10
C GLY A 153 9.88 -15.59 1.69
N ARG A 154 9.37 -14.48 2.22
CA ARG A 154 8.01 -14.36 2.75
C ARG A 154 7.22 -13.28 2.03
N VAL A 155 5.92 -13.46 1.93
CA VAL A 155 5.04 -12.50 1.25
C VAL A 155 3.87 -12.13 2.16
N ALA A 156 3.60 -10.82 2.27
CA ALA A 156 2.38 -10.31 2.86
C ALA A 156 1.68 -9.36 1.88
N CYS A 157 0.36 -9.28 1.99
CA CYS A 157 -0.46 -8.42 1.16
C CYS A 157 -1.26 -7.43 2.00
N VAL A 158 -1.43 -6.20 1.51
CA VAL A 158 -2.47 -5.26 1.95
C VAL A 158 -3.47 -5.16 0.81
N SER A 159 -4.48 -6.05 0.81
CA SER A 159 -5.40 -6.21 -0.33
C SER A 159 -6.55 -7.15 -0.01
N GLN A 160 -7.32 -7.54 -1.03
CA GLN A 160 -8.21 -8.69 -0.96
C GLN A 160 -7.40 -10.00 -0.89
N HIS A 161 -7.86 -10.95 -0.07
CA HIS A 161 -7.22 -12.25 0.11
C HIS A 161 -7.44 -13.15 -1.12
N LYS A 162 -6.58 -13.01 -2.12
CA LYS A 162 -6.62 -13.74 -3.41
C LYS A 162 -5.29 -14.42 -3.77
N LEU A 163 -4.26 -14.21 -2.97
CA LEU A 163 -2.94 -14.77 -3.18
C LEU A 163 -2.57 -15.70 -2.02
N PRO A 164 -1.70 -16.70 -2.23
CA PRO A 164 -1.19 -17.57 -1.17
C PRO A 164 -0.15 -16.81 -0.31
N ALA A 165 -0.63 -15.87 0.50
CA ALA A 165 0.19 -14.99 1.32
C ALA A 165 -0.59 -14.47 2.53
N ASP A 166 0.13 -14.15 3.60
CA ASP A 166 -0.44 -13.42 4.73
C ASP A 166 -1.10 -12.14 4.23
N THR A 167 -2.28 -11.85 4.71
CA THR A 167 -3.06 -10.72 4.17
C THR A 167 -3.64 -9.85 5.27
N VAL A 168 -3.34 -8.56 5.20
CA VAL A 168 -4.07 -7.49 5.89
C VAL A 168 -5.20 -7.08 4.95
N LEU A 169 -6.45 -7.35 5.35
CA LEU A 169 -7.65 -7.16 4.55
C LEU A 169 -8.45 -5.96 5.05
N PRO A 170 -8.46 -4.80 4.36
CA PRO A 170 -9.40 -3.73 4.65
C PRO A 170 -10.83 -4.18 4.37
N GLU A 171 -11.74 -3.99 5.33
CA GLU A 171 -13.15 -4.37 5.20
C GLU A 171 -13.92 -3.33 4.37
N ASN A 172 -13.52 -3.14 3.11
CA ASN A 172 -14.05 -2.13 2.19
C ASN A 172 -15.58 -2.15 2.09
N ARG A 173 -16.17 -3.35 1.98
CA ARG A 173 -17.62 -3.50 1.85
C ARG A 173 -18.36 -3.07 3.12
N ALA A 174 -17.86 -3.43 4.29
CA ALA A 174 -18.45 -3.07 5.58
C ALA A 174 -18.36 -1.56 5.84
N GLY A 175 -17.20 -0.95 5.60
CA GLY A 175 -17.01 0.50 5.77
C GLY A 175 -17.90 1.33 4.84
N ALA A 176 -18.00 0.96 3.56
CA ALA A 176 -18.87 1.67 2.62
C ALA A 176 -20.37 1.48 2.94
N ARG A 177 -20.75 0.30 3.42
CA ARG A 177 -22.12 0.06 3.92
C ARG A 177 -22.45 0.97 5.09
N GLU A 178 -21.57 1.05 6.09
CA GLU A 178 -21.75 1.91 7.27
C GLU A 178 -21.81 3.39 6.88
N LEU A 179 -20.97 3.83 5.95
CA LEU A 179 -21.01 5.19 5.40
C LEU A 179 -22.38 5.51 4.79
N ALA A 180 -22.90 4.63 3.93
CA ALA A 180 -24.21 4.83 3.28
C ALA A 180 -25.33 4.96 4.32
N VAL A 181 -25.32 4.12 5.35
CA VAL A 181 -26.28 4.18 6.47
C VAL A 181 -26.21 5.53 7.18
N LYS A 182 -24.99 6.01 7.52
CA LYS A 182 -24.79 7.31 8.19
C LYS A 182 -25.25 8.49 7.32
N LEU A 183 -24.94 8.48 6.04
CA LEU A 183 -25.38 9.54 5.11
C LEU A 183 -26.92 9.54 4.93
N ALA A 184 -27.56 8.38 4.90
CA ALA A 184 -29.01 8.28 4.89
C ALA A 184 -29.66 8.79 6.20
N GLU A 185 -28.99 8.59 7.36
CA GLU A 185 -29.40 9.13 8.66
C GLU A 185 -29.28 10.66 8.76
N LEU A 186 -28.40 11.27 7.93
CA LEU A 186 -28.35 12.73 7.74
C LEU A 186 -29.56 13.28 6.96
N GLY A 187 -30.41 12.43 6.41
CA GLY A 187 -31.62 12.81 5.67
C GLY A 187 -31.47 12.76 4.16
N HIS A 188 -30.29 12.40 3.62
CA HIS A 188 -30.11 12.23 2.18
C HIS A 188 -30.96 11.06 1.65
N ARG A 189 -31.53 11.24 0.47
CA ARG A 189 -32.38 10.22 -0.21
C ARG A 189 -31.95 9.96 -1.66
N ARG A 190 -31.29 10.91 -2.31
CA ARG A 190 -30.79 10.81 -3.68
C ARG A 190 -29.27 10.88 -3.66
N PHE A 191 -28.65 9.77 -4.05
CA PHE A 191 -27.22 9.58 -3.98
C PHE A 191 -26.60 9.43 -5.35
N GLY A 192 -25.36 9.95 -5.52
CA GLY A 192 -24.48 9.64 -6.62
C GLY A 192 -23.24 8.89 -6.14
N VAL A 193 -22.62 8.12 -7.02
CA VAL A 193 -21.36 7.45 -6.73
C VAL A 193 -20.35 7.68 -7.85
N LEU A 194 -19.18 8.20 -7.47
CA LEU A 194 -18.01 8.22 -8.35
C LEU A 194 -17.26 6.91 -8.14
N ALA A 195 -17.57 5.94 -8.99
CA ALA A 195 -17.04 4.60 -8.92
C ALA A 195 -15.66 4.52 -9.58
N GLY A 196 -14.80 3.68 -9.02
CA GLY A 196 -13.54 3.36 -9.66
C GLY A 196 -13.71 2.37 -10.82
N PRO A 197 -12.59 1.98 -11.47
CA PRO A 197 -12.62 1.04 -12.59
C PRO A 197 -13.23 -0.31 -12.20
N ARG A 198 -14.18 -0.80 -12.98
CA ARG A 198 -14.91 -2.08 -12.76
C ARG A 198 -14.02 -3.29 -12.49
N PRO A 199 -12.85 -3.48 -13.14
CA PRO A 199 -12.01 -4.63 -12.87
C PRO A 199 -11.43 -4.68 -11.46
N LEU A 200 -11.35 -3.53 -10.76
CA LEU A 200 -10.73 -3.42 -9.44
C LEU A 200 -11.68 -3.88 -8.33
N LEU A 201 -11.26 -4.87 -7.55
CA LEU A 201 -12.09 -5.44 -6.48
C LEU A 201 -12.42 -4.43 -5.38
N THR A 202 -11.50 -3.51 -5.05
CA THR A 202 -11.77 -2.43 -4.08
C THR A 202 -12.92 -1.54 -4.54
N ALA A 203 -12.96 -1.14 -5.81
CA ALA A 203 -14.06 -0.35 -6.37
C ALA A 203 -15.39 -1.09 -6.27
N ARG A 204 -15.39 -2.36 -6.65
CA ARG A 204 -16.58 -3.24 -6.57
C ARG A 204 -17.06 -3.43 -5.14
N ASP A 205 -16.16 -3.70 -4.20
CA ASP A 205 -16.49 -3.92 -2.79
C ASP A 205 -17.11 -2.67 -2.17
N ARG A 206 -16.51 -1.48 -2.40
CA ARG A 206 -17.01 -0.21 -1.88
C ARG A 206 -18.37 0.15 -2.48
N LEU A 207 -18.53 0.03 -3.80
CA LEU A 207 -19.82 0.26 -4.46
C LEU A 207 -20.89 -0.73 -3.97
N ALA A 208 -20.58 -2.00 -3.88
CA ALA A 208 -21.51 -3.02 -3.39
C ALA A 208 -21.89 -2.80 -1.92
N GLY A 209 -20.93 -2.41 -1.09
CA GLY A 209 -21.18 -2.04 0.31
C GLY A 209 -22.12 -0.83 0.43
N PHE A 210 -21.83 0.23 -0.34
CA PHE A 210 -22.64 1.43 -0.35
C PHE A 210 -24.11 1.14 -0.77
N LYS A 211 -24.30 0.39 -1.87
CA LYS A 211 -25.65 -0.07 -2.28
C LYS A 211 -26.35 -0.86 -1.19
N ALA A 212 -25.65 -1.77 -0.51
CA ALA A 212 -26.23 -2.56 0.56
C ALA A 212 -26.67 -1.68 1.75
N GLY A 213 -25.87 -0.68 2.13
CA GLY A 213 -26.22 0.27 3.20
C GLY A 213 -27.42 1.16 2.84
N LEU A 214 -27.56 1.58 1.58
CA LEU A 214 -28.73 2.30 1.11
C LEU A 214 -29.99 1.41 1.18
N ALA A 215 -29.88 0.16 0.73
CA ALA A 215 -31.00 -0.80 0.77
C ALA A 215 -31.54 -1.05 2.19
N GLU A 216 -30.66 -1.06 3.21
CA GLU A 216 -31.07 -1.16 4.63
C GLU A 216 -31.93 0.01 5.10
N LYS A 217 -31.82 1.16 4.45
CA LYS A 217 -32.63 2.35 4.71
C LYS A 217 -33.83 2.49 3.75
N GLY A 218 -34.10 1.44 2.96
CA GLY A 218 -35.17 1.46 1.95
C GLY A 218 -34.90 2.38 0.77
N LEU A 219 -33.61 2.65 0.48
CA LEU A 219 -33.17 3.52 -0.60
C LEU A 219 -32.46 2.72 -1.69
N GLU A 220 -32.56 3.21 -2.92
CA GLU A 220 -31.92 2.61 -4.08
C GLU A 220 -30.97 3.61 -4.74
N LEU A 221 -29.83 3.11 -5.24
CA LEU A 221 -28.92 3.88 -6.05
C LEU A 221 -29.30 3.74 -7.53
N ALA A 222 -29.75 4.84 -8.14
CA ALA A 222 -30.10 4.87 -9.55
C ALA A 222 -28.86 4.51 -10.41
N PRO A 223 -29.02 3.65 -11.44
CA PRO A 223 -27.89 3.25 -12.28
C PRO A 223 -27.19 4.41 -12.98
N ASP A 224 -27.93 5.41 -13.40
CA ASP A 224 -27.46 6.64 -14.04
C ASP A 224 -26.78 7.63 -13.07
N ALA A 225 -26.92 7.43 -11.77
CA ALA A 225 -26.21 8.17 -10.73
C ALA A 225 -24.83 7.56 -10.38
N VAL A 226 -24.38 6.53 -11.11
CA VAL A 226 -23.04 5.95 -10.98
C VAL A 226 -22.19 6.39 -12.17
N VAL A 227 -21.08 7.07 -11.88
CA VAL A 227 -20.12 7.50 -12.91
C VAL A 227 -18.77 6.84 -12.61
N GLU A 228 -18.19 6.17 -13.61
CA GLU A 228 -16.89 5.52 -13.49
C GLU A 228 -15.76 6.48 -13.84
N GLY A 229 -14.64 6.37 -13.14
CA GLY A 229 -13.42 7.11 -13.43
C GLY A 229 -12.19 6.42 -12.90
N PRO A 230 -10.99 6.78 -13.34
CA PRO A 230 -9.75 6.31 -12.74
C PRO A 230 -9.66 6.64 -11.25
N PHE A 231 -8.92 5.82 -10.48
CA PHE A 231 -8.59 6.09 -9.07
C PHE A 231 -7.53 7.20 -8.95
N THR A 232 -7.85 8.38 -9.47
CA THR A 232 -7.00 9.57 -9.47
C THR A 232 -7.82 10.80 -9.12
N ARG A 233 -7.16 11.87 -8.75
CA ARG A 233 -7.78 13.17 -8.51
C ARG A 233 -8.54 13.63 -9.77
N ASP A 234 -7.92 13.55 -10.94
CA ASP A 234 -8.52 13.99 -12.19
C ASP A 234 -9.65 13.07 -12.64
N GLY A 235 -9.55 11.76 -12.39
CA GLY A 235 -10.66 10.82 -12.60
C GLY A 235 -11.88 11.16 -11.74
N GLY A 236 -11.68 11.58 -10.50
CA GLY A 236 -12.76 12.07 -9.63
C GLY A 236 -13.33 13.41 -10.09
N TYR A 237 -12.49 14.31 -10.58
CA TYR A 237 -12.89 15.60 -11.14
C TYR A 237 -13.81 15.44 -12.34
N GLU A 238 -13.41 14.68 -13.35
CA GLU A 238 -14.20 14.46 -14.57
C GLU A 238 -15.50 13.69 -14.26
N ALA A 239 -15.44 12.67 -13.41
CA ALA A 239 -16.64 11.92 -13.02
C ALA A 239 -17.64 12.79 -12.25
N ALA A 240 -17.20 13.74 -11.44
CA ALA A 240 -18.08 14.66 -10.73
C ALA A 240 -18.72 15.67 -11.69
N ARG A 241 -17.97 16.24 -12.64
CA ARG A 241 -18.52 17.11 -13.68
C ARG A 241 -19.62 16.41 -14.51
N GLU A 242 -19.35 15.17 -14.91
CA GLU A 242 -20.34 14.37 -15.63
C GLU A 242 -21.59 14.13 -14.79
N LEU A 243 -21.43 13.78 -13.50
CA LEU A 243 -22.57 13.56 -12.59
C LEU A 243 -23.42 14.83 -12.40
N VAL A 244 -22.77 15.97 -12.19
CA VAL A 244 -23.44 17.29 -12.05
C VAL A 244 -24.19 17.65 -13.34
N ALA A 245 -23.57 17.48 -14.50
CA ALA A 245 -24.18 17.78 -15.80
C ALA A 245 -25.43 16.91 -16.10
N ARG A 246 -25.53 15.72 -15.52
CA ARG A 246 -26.72 14.85 -15.68
C ARG A 246 -27.96 15.39 -14.98
N GLY A 247 -27.85 16.33 -14.06
CA GLY A 247 -28.99 17.03 -13.45
C GLY A 247 -29.94 16.13 -12.65
N LEU A 248 -29.47 15.02 -12.08
CA LEU A 248 -30.28 13.98 -11.43
C LEU A 248 -30.85 14.39 -10.04
N GLY A 249 -30.56 15.61 -9.59
CA GLY A 249 -30.97 16.11 -8.29
C GLY A 249 -30.37 15.35 -7.13
N VAL A 250 -29.19 14.81 -7.30
CA VAL A 250 -28.39 14.14 -6.26
C VAL A 250 -28.05 15.14 -5.15
N THR A 251 -28.20 14.75 -3.90
CA THR A 251 -27.91 15.60 -2.73
C THR A 251 -26.64 15.18 -1.99
N CYS A 252 -26.14 13.97 -2.25
CA CYS A 252 -24.92 13.45 -1.65
C CYS A 252 -24.18 12.53 -2.62
N VAL A 253 -22.88 12.74 -2.75
CA VAL A 253 -22.00 11.94 -3.59
C VAL A 253 -21.02 11.16 -2.72
N PHE A 254 -20.90 9.87 -3.00
CA PHE A 254 -19.83 9.02 -2.48
C PHE A 254 -18.78 8.81 -3.57
N ALA A 255 -17.59 9.36 -3.39
CA ALA A 255 -16.41 8.98 -4.15
C ALA A 255 -15.75 7.77 -3.49
N VAL A 256 -15.48 6.72 -4.27
CA VAL A 256 -15.03 5.43 -3.70
C VAL A 256 -13.62 5.47 -3.09
N ASN A 257 -12.88 6.57 -3.25
CA ASN A 257 -11.67 6.87 -2.48
C ASN A 257 -11.51 8.39 -2.33
N ASP A 258 -10.64 8.79 -1.41
CA ASP A 258 -10.46 10.19 -1.05
C ASP A 258 -9.82 11.04 -2.16
N VAL A 259 -8.90 10.48 -2.93
CA VAL A 259 -8.27 11.25 -4.03
C VAL A 259 -9.30 11.61 -5.12
N MET A 260 -10.27 10.73 -5.39
CA MET A 260 -11.40 11.06 -6.25
C MET A 260 -12.33 12.10 -5.61
N ALA A 261 -12.56 12.01 -4.29
CA ALA A 261 -13.36 13.00 -3.56
C ALA A 261 -12.74 14.40 -3.62
N VAL A 262 -11.42 14.51 -3.48
CA VAL A 262 -10.68 15.78 -3.65
C VAL A 262 -10.89 16.34 -5.06
N GLY A 263 -10.83 15.49 -6.07
CA GLY A 263 -11.14 15.88 -7.46
C GLY A 263 -12.58 16.36 -7.61
N ALA A 264 -13.53 15.64 -7.00
CA ALA A 264 -14.94 16.01 -7.03
C ALA A 264 -15.22 17.38 -6.37
N MET A 265 -14.59 17.66 -5.22
CA MET A 265 -14.69 18.96 -4.57
C MET A 265 -14.15 20.11 -5.45
N ALA A 266 -13.04 19.85 -6.16
CA ALA A 266 -12.51 20.82 -7.11
C ALA A 266 -13.47 21.06 -8.29
N ALA A 267 -14.06 19.99 -8.85
CA ALA A 267 -15.05 20.09 -9.91
C ALA A 267 -16.28 20.89 -9.45
N CYS A 268 -16.82 20.61 -8.26
CA CYS A 268 -17.94 21.35 -7.70
C CYS A 268 -17.63 22.86 -7.59
N ARG A 269 -16.45 23.21 -7.08
CA ARG A 269 -16.01 24.62 -6.99
C ARG A 269 -15.98 25.29 -8.35
N ASP A 270 -15.42 24.62 -9.37
CA ASP A 270 -15.26 25.17 -10.72
C ASP A 270 -16.61 25.28 -11.46
N GLU A 271 -17.59 24.43 -11.13
CA GLU A 271 -18.96 24.46 -11.63
C GLU A 271 -19.91 25.34 -10.77
N GLY A 272 -19.39 26.01 -9.73
CA GLY A 272 -20.20 26.87 -8.85
C GLY A 272 -21.15 26.13 -7.92
N VAL A 273 -20.92 24.83 -7.67
CA VAL A 273 -21.70 23.98 -6.76
C VAL A 273 -21.08 24.06 -5.37
N ASP A 274 -21.82 24.58 -4.39
CA ASP A 274 -21.34 24.75 -3.01
C ASP A 274 -21.39 23.42 -2.23
N VAL A 275 -20.25 23.04 -1.67
CA VAL A 275 -20.11 21.87 -0.78
C VAL A 275 -20.01 22.36 0.66
N PRO A 276 -20.91 21.96 1.56
CA PRO A 276 -21.95 20.93 1.41
C PRO A 276 -23.35 21.48 1.10
N ARG A 277 -23.50 22.80 0.84
CA ARG A 277 -24.84 23.43 0.79
C ARG A 277 -25.68 22.88 -0.35
N ASP A 278 -25.12 22.77 -1.55
CA ASP A 278 -25.82 22.28 -2.73
C ASP A 278 -25.62 20.78 -2.91
N LEU A 279 -24.41 20.28 -2.63
CA LEU A 279 -24.04 18.87 -2.75
C LEU A 279 -23.10 18.43 -1.61
N SER A 280 -23.49 17.43 -0.86
CA SER A 280 -22.61 16.76 0.11
C SER A 280 -21.67 15.80 -0.58
N ILE A 281 -20.41 15.73 -0.13
CA ILE A 281 -19.40 14.81 -0.68
C ILE A 281 -18.78 13.99 0.43
N ALA A 282 -18.64 12.68 0.21
CA ALA A 282 -17.94 11.75 1.11
C ALA A 282 -16.91 10.91 0.33
N GLY A 283 -15.84 10.55 0.98
CA GLY A 283 -14.74 9.73 0.46
C GLY A 283 -14.56 8.41 1.20
N PHE A 284 -13.37 7.82 1.05
CA PHE A 284 -12.95 6.61 1.73
C PHE A 284 -11.42 6.58 1.80
N ASP A 285 -10.83 6.25 2.94
CA ASP A 285 -9.44 6.00 3.34
C ASP A 285 -8.97 6.88 4.51
N ASP A 286 -9.45 8.12 4.64
CA ASP A 286 -9.01 9.19 5.56
C ASP A 286 -7.54 9.58 5.38
N ILE A 287 -7.14 9.86 4.14
CA ILE A 287 -5.79 10.36 3.85
C ILE A 287 -5.53 11.70 4.57
N GLN A 288 -4.27 11.91 4.96
CA GLN A 288 -3.89 13.01 5.87
C GLN A 288 -4.33 14.40 5.40
N THR A 289 -4.26 14.68 4.11
CA THR A 289 -4.57 15.97 3.50
C THR A 289 -6.05 16.39 3.60
N LEU A 290 -6.95 15.47 3.94
CA LEU A 290 -8.39 15.77 4.03
C LEU A 290 -8.77 16.73 5.15
N ARG A 291 -7.93 16.83 6.17
CA ARG A 291 -8.15 17.73 7.31
C ARG A 291 -7.91 19.19 6.96
N ASP A 292 -7.11 19.44 5.91
CA ASP A 292 -6.72 20.76 5.45
C ASP A 292 -7.64 21.27 4.32
N LEU A 293 -8.61 20.44 3.88
CA LEU A 293 -9.63 20.87 2.91
C LEU A 293 -10.65 21.82 3.55
N VAL A 294 -11.22 22.68 2.73
CA VAL A 294 -12.33 23.55 3.12
C VAL A 294 -13.51 23.30 2.17
N PRO A 295 -14.57 22.67 2.70
CA PRO A 295 -14.73 22.06 4.02
C PRO A 295 -13.93 20.75 4.19
N PRO A 296 -13.62 20.33 5.45
CA PRO A 296 -12.99 19.04 5.73
C PRO A 296 -13.87 17.87 5.26
N LEU A 297 -13.26 16.84 4.65
CA LEU A 297 -13.98 15.76 3.99
C LEU A 297 -14.48 14.67 4.96
N THR A 298 -15.77 14.35 4.88
CA THR A 298 -16.38 13.13 5.45
C THR A 298 -15.82 11.91 4.72
N THR A 299 -15.41 10.88 5.48
CA THR A 299 -14.77 9.70 4.89
C THR A 299 -14.89 8.48 5.78
N VAL A 300 -14.43 7.32 5.30
CA VAL A 300 -14.19 6.13 6.12
C VAL A 300 -12.70 6.06 6.42
N ARG A 301 -12.34 6.19 7.70
CA ARG A 301 -10.96 6.09 8.17
C ARG A 301 -10.50 4.65 8.15
N LEU A 302 -9.41 4.37 7.45
CA LEU A 302 -8.60 3.18 7.60
C LEU A 302 -7.30 3.53 8.36
N PRO A 303 -6.81 2.68 9.27
CA PRO A 303 -5.54 2.89 9.96
C PRO A 303 -4.37 2.53 9.03
N LEU A 304 -4.12 3.35 7.99
CA LEU A 304 -3.23 3.03 6.86
C LEU A 304 -1.80 2.68 7.29
N GLU A 305 -1.21 3.48 8.18
CA GLU A 305 0.14 3.21 8.70
C GLU A 305 0.19 1.91 9.49
N GLU A 306 -0.81 1.64 10.35
CA GLU A 306 -0.90 0.39 11.10
C GLU A 306 -1.07 -0.82 10.17
N MET A 307 -1.81 -0.69 9.07
CA MET A 307 -1.90 -1.75 8.06
C MET A 307 -0.54 -2.07 7.45
N GLY A 308 0.29 -1.04 7.22
CA GLY A 308 1.67 -1.20 6.77
C GLY A 308 2.54 -1.92 7.80
N VAL A 309 2.44 -1.52 9.07
CA VAL A 309 3.12 -2.17 10.20
C VAL A 309 2.75 -3.65 10.28
N ARG A 310 1.46 -3.96 10.29
CA ARG A 310 0.96 -5.35 10.35
C ARG A 310 1.44 -6.19 9.19
N ALA A 311 1.42 -5.65 7.97
CA ALA A 311 1.93 -6.37 6.80
C ALA A 311 3.44 -6.66 6.90
N ALA A 312 4.23 -5.71 7.40
CA ALA A 312 5.65 -5.89 7.62
C ALA A 312 5.95 -6.90 8.73
N GLU A 313 5.23 -6.84 9.86
CA GLU A 313 5.32 -7.82 10.94
C GLU A 313 5.06 -9.24 10.43
N LEU A 314 3.94 -9.44 9.70
CA LEU A 314 3.58 -10.72 9.10
C LEU A 314 4.66 -11.25 8.14
N ALA A 315 5.21 -10.38 7.31
CA ALA A 315 6.22 -10.73 6.33
C ALA A 315 7.61 -11.00 6.94
N LEU A 316 7.89 -10.48 8.14
CA LEU A 316 9.21 -10.54 8.77
C LEU A 316 9.26 -11.43 10.03
N GLU A 317 8.17 -12.09 10.37
CA GLU A 317 8.11 -13.04 11.48
C GLU A 317 8.89 -14.33 11.13
N LEU A 318 9.82 -14.73 12.00
CA LEU A 318 10.71 -15.87 11.75
C LEU A 318 10.01 -17.23 11.88
N ASP A 319 9.16 -17.38 12.90
CA ASP A 319 8.49 -18.64 13.25
C ASP A 319 7.00 -18.64 12.84
N ALA A 320 6.70 -18.01 11.70
CA ALA A 320 5.32 -17.93 11.25
C ALA A 320 4.77 -19.30 10.80
N PRO A 321 3.48 -19.56 11.05
CA PRO A 321 2.84 -20.81 10.69
C PRO A 321 2.83 -21.02 9.17
N ASP A 322 2.74 -22.29 8.74
CA ASP A 322 2.64 -22.64 7.29
C ASP A 322 1.37 -22.13 6.63
N LYS A 323 0.29 -21.95 7.42
CA LYS A 323 -0.99 -21.47 6.93
C LYS A 323 -1.01 -19.95 6.83
N ASP A 324 -1.47 -19.45 5.68
CA ASP A 324 -1.63 -18.02 5.45
C ASP A 324 -2.63 -17.39 6.45
N ARG A 325 -2.25 -16.27 7.03
CA ARG A 325 -3.04 -15.54 8.03
C ARG A 325 -3.85 -14.44 7.37
N LEU A 326 -5.04 -14.20 7.90
CA LEU A 326 -5.93 -13.13 7.44
C LEU A 326 -6.22 -12.19 8.62
N VAL A 327 -5.66 -10.98 8.56
CA VAL A 327 -5.92 -9.91 9.53
C VAL A 327 -6.93 -8.94 8.92
N ARG A 328 -8.14 -8.92 9.46
CA ARG A 328 -9.20 -7.99 9.01
C ARG A 328 -9.02 -6.63 9.67
N VAL A 329 -9.16 -5.57 8.87
CA VAL A 329 -9.06 -4.19 9.35
C VAL A 329 -10.38 -3.48 9.06
N ARG A 330 -11.08 -3.12 10.12
CA ARG A 330 -12.34 -2.38 10.03
C ARG A 330 -12.07 -0.89 9.87
N GLY A 331 -12.82 -0.24 8.98
CA GLY A 331 -12.86 1.21 8.87
C GLY A 331 -13.87 1.84 9.83
N GLU A 332 -13.68 3.12 10.15
CA GLU A 332 -14.57 3.95 10.97
C GLU A 332 -15.11 5.11 10.13
N VAL A 333 -16.42 5.36 10.16
CA VAL A 333 -17.01 6.52 9.50
C VAL A 333 -16.72 7.79 10.29
N VAL A 334 -16.04 8.75 9.65
CA VAL A 334 -15.72 10.07 10.20
C VAL A 334 -16.53 11.12 9.47
N LEU A 335 -17.60 11.59 10.12
CA LEU A 335 -18.40 12.70 9.59
C LEU A 335 -17.67 14.03 9.81
N ARG A 336 -17.60 14.83 8.74
CA ARG A 336 -17.00 16.18 8.73
C ARG A 336 -17.91 17.14 7.97
N GLU A 337 -17.44 18.36 7.74
CA GLU A 337 -18.23 19.46 7.22
C GLU A 337 -18.56 19.37 5.71
N SER A 338 -17.94 18.44 4.96
CA SER A 338 -18.32 18.21 3.55
C SER A 338 -19.66 17.52 3.38
N THR A 339 -20.29 17.10 4.47
CA THR A 339 -21.66 16.55 4.47
C THR A 339 -22.52 17.28 5.49
N ARG A 340 -23.77 17.57 5.14
CA ARG A 340 -24.71 18.26 5.99
C ARG A 340 -25.96 17.42 6.25
N ARG A 341 -26.69 17.79 7.29
CA ARG A 341 -28.03 17.27 7.51
C ARG A 341 -29.01 17.92 6.52
N VAL A 342 -29.83 17.11 5.87
CA VAL A 342 -30.93 17.55 5.02
C VAL A 342 -32.21 17.42 5.82
N ARG A 343 -32.95 18.53 5.94
CA ARG A 343 -34.31 18.48 6.49
C ARG A 343 -35.20 17.92 5.39
N GLY A 344 -35.97 16.89 5.72
CA GLY A 344 -36.99 16.30 4.84
C GLY A 344 -38.13 17.25 4.60
#